data_35b3c5ee1e2be6c4e48e56a8e0e31d5f
#
_entry.id   35b3c5ee1e2be6c4e48e56a8e0e31d5f
#
_cell.length_a   1.000
_cell.length_b   1.000
_cell.length_c   1.000
_cell.angle_alpha   90.00
_cell.angle_beta   90.00
_cell.angle_gamma   90.00
#
_symmetry.space_group_name_H-M   'P 1'
#
loop_
_entity.id
_entity.type
_entity.pdbx_description
1 polymer ?
#
loop_
_entity_poly.entity_id
_entity_poly.type
_entity_poly.pdbx_seq_one_letter_code
_entity_poly.pdbx_strand_id
1 'polypeptide(L)'
;MTTVHRFQFRFVKIVLLFILSFSLMLPSTLESSVSLYNYSLMKQKPKKGKSSKKSSVKKSSKSKKSSGKKSRYSKKSRKKARASSNRTYSPPPQPKIQTTSGLEDLRTTPQGSVLNSFELISEEKITSGLSYRVYEATVGSNKHIAHVLAMDCANKANDIKVVKGKDLVDGLEKLSSMVTRVNNTSKIEQLIGAVNANFWRAEDDTPIGPTVINGEVVEMNSYKKWTSGFFDKDNRLHIGNFDMTGKLDCSNGNKYQISDVNFRKDSLGIVLYNEYAGKEIPFVKETDVNKELEQRLKSDSVLRLVGDDTEDVRSLEELKRDILLSRQARKIDISTPKIMLRYLKLPAVNQETKCLVIDAVSEGTVPMPIHGCVVTFGKQYDISELPKVGDTVVVKFSTSATAKVPFYNAICGTPRLVRNGVPKHEAREEGSRSTRFIDHPLPRTAIGTDKKQTVVYIAAIEPTKTTTGTKGVSLMTLSSIMYEIGCYNAMNLDGGGSTAMMVQNKNVLFPNASNTGRSISVGLGVAIKNRVYAPKRTSLK
;
A
#
# COMPACT_ATOMS: atom_id res chain seq x y z
N MET A 1 -14.99 -67.42 10.17
CA MET A 1 -15.10 -65.97 9.83
C MET A 1 -15.96 -65.24 10.86
N THR A 2 -15.73 -65.36 12.16
CA THR A 2 -16.62 -64.76 13.19
C THR A 2 -15.84 -64.26 14.43
N THR A 3 -14.52 -64.13 14.38
CA THR A 3 -13.74 -63.78 15.59
C THR A 3 -12.97 -62.47 15.43
N VAL A 4 -12.83 -61.88 14.24
CA VAL A 4 -12.03 -60.66 13.98
C VAL A 4 -12.89 -59.39 14.15
N HIS A 5 -14.22 -59.43 13.99
CA HIS A 5 -15.10 -58.26 14.11
C HIS A 5 -15.41 -57.81 15.55
N ARG A 6 -15.17 -58.66 16.56
CA ARG A 6 -15.43 -58.29 17.97
C ARG A 6 -14.26 -57.52 18.65
N PHE A 7 -13.06 -57.57 18.08
CA PHE A 7 -11.90 -56.86 18.65
C PHE A 7 -11.83 -55.40 18.20
N GLN A 8 -12.30 -55.06 17.01
CA GLN A 8 -12.29 -53.68 16.53
C GLN A 8 -13.34 -52.79 17.23
N PHE A 9 -14.47 -53.30 17.62
CA PHE A 9 -15.51 -52.51 18.32
C PHE A 9 -15.19 -52.20 19.79
N ARG A 10 -14.32 -52.96 20.42
CA ARG A 10 -13.86 -52.67 21.79
C ARG A 10 -12.75 -51.62 21.83
N PHE A 11 -11.90 -51.56 20.83
CA PHE A 11 -10.81 -50.55 20.75
C PHE A 11 -11.35 -49.15 20.45
N VAL A 12 -12.35 -49.01 19.60
CA VAL A 12 -12.99 -47.73 19.30
C VAL A 12 -13.76 -47.17 20.51
N LYS A 13 -14.38 -47.99 21.34
CA LYS A 13 -15.04 -47.52 22.57
C LYS A 13 -14.05 -47.05 23.66
N ILE A 14 -12.89 -47.64 23.76
CA ILE A 14 -11.87 -47.23 24.73
C ILE A 14 -11.18 -45.94 24.30
N VAL A 15 -10.96 -45.75 23.02
CA VAL A 15 -10.37 -44.48 22.49
C VAL A 15 -11.36 -43.31 22.61
N LEU A 16 -12.68 -43.54 22.40
CA LEU A 16 -13.71 -42.52 22.60
C LEU A 16 -13.90 -42.14 24.08
N LEU A 17 -13.73 -43.06 25.02
CA LEU A 17 -13.78 -42.77 26.45
C LEU A 17 -12.56 -41.99 26.96
N PHE A 18 -11.38 -42.17 26.34
CA PHE A 18 -10.18 -41.39 26.67
C PHE A 18 -10.24 -39.95 26.12
N ILE A 19 -10.91 -39.74 24.98
CA ILE A 19 -11.10 -38.39 24.40
C ILE A 19 -12.13 -37.58 25.20
N LEU A 20 -13.19 -38.24 25.73
CA LEU A 20 -14.17 -37.57 26.58
C LEU A 20 -13.66 -37.25 28.02
N SER A 21 -12.73 -38.02 28.55
CA SER A 21 -12.17 -37.76 29.89
C SER A 21 -11.07 -36.68 29.88
N PHE A 22 -10.45 -36.36 28.72
CA PHE A 22 -9.47 -35.26 28.60
C PHE A 22 -10.12 -33.90 28.35
N SER A 23 -11.39 -33.85 27.95
CA SER A 23 -12.16 -32.63 27.75
C SER A 23 -12.74 -32.01 29.04
N LEU A 24 -12.64 -32.73 30.19
CA LEU A 24 -13.22 -32.31 31.48
C LEU A 24 -12.17 -31.88 32.50
N MET A 25 -10.88 -31.80 32.12
CA MET A 25 -9.82 -31.29 32.98
C MET A 25 -9.03 -30.11 32.34
N LEU A 26 -9.74 -29.09 31.90
CA LEU A 26 -9.15 -27.77 31.69
C LEU A 26 -9.60 -26.85 32.82
N PRO A 27 -8.70 -26.24 33.59
CA PRO A 27 -9.10 -25.33 34.65
C PRO A 27 -9.77 -24.10 34.05
N SER A 28 -10.90 -23.72 34.64
CA SER A 28 -11.72 -22.54 34.34
C SER A 28 -11.05 -21.21 34.74
N THR A 29 -9.79 -21.00 34.36
CA THR A 29 -9.04 -19.76 34.66
C THR A 29 -8.36 -19.18 33.42
N LEU A 30 -9.14 -18.96 32.36
CA LEU A 30 -8.67 -18.24 31.16
C LEU A 30 -9.63 -17.13 30.74
N GLU A 31 -10.34 -16.53 31.72
CA GLU A 31 -11.26 -15.42 31.44
C GLU A 31 -10.73 -14.02 31.76
N SER A 32 -9.44 -13.85 32.04
CA SER A 32 -8.96 -12.51 32.35
C SER A 32 -7.53 -12.22 31.92
N SER A 33 -7.25 -12.31 30.63
CA SER A 33 -6.13 -11.56 30.02
C SER A 33 -6.17 -11.58 28.49
N VAL A 34 -7.28 -11.16 27.89
CA VAL A 34 -7.21 -10.57 26.56
C VAL A 34 -6.72 -9.13 26.77
N SER A 35 -5.44 -9.00 27.13
CA SER A 35 -4.76 -7.73 27.01
C SER A 35 -4.68 -7.42 25.54
N LEU A 36 -5.53 -6.52 25.13
CA LEU A 36 -5.61 -5.92 23.82
C LEU A 36 -4.21 -5.53 23.35
N TYR A 37 -3.80 -6.16 22.28
CA TYR A 37 -2.64 -5.70 21.54
C TYR A 37 -2.96 -4.33 20.98
N ASN A 38 -2.72 -3.31 21.80
CA ASN A 38 -2.52 -1.99 21.28
C ASN A 38 -1.24 -2.05 20.44
N TYR A 39 -1.37 -2.05 19.14
CA TYR A 39 -0.32 -1.62 18.23
C TYR A 39 -0.09 -0.11 18.45
N SER A 40 0.11 0.27 19.71
CA SER A 40 0.64 1.57 20.03
C SER A 40 2.13 1.49 19.69
N LEU A 41 2.53 2.29 18.72
CA LEU A 41 3.87 2.81 18.57
C LEU A 41 4.69 2.60 19.84
N MET A 42 5.70 1.73 19.82
CA MET A 42 6.71 1.67 20.86
C MET A 42 7.33 3.06 21.02
N LYS A 43 6.78 3.84 21.95
CA LYS A 43 7.50 4.96 22.53
C LYS A 43 8.69 4.37 23.26
N GLN A 44 9.85 4.42 22.64
CA GLN A 44 11.12 4.12 23.30
C GLN A 44 11.25 5.04 24.51
N LYS A 45 11.12 4.49 25.71
CA LYS A 45 11.54 5.18 26.94
C LYS A 45 13.05 5.34 26.89
N PRO A 46 13.61 6.52 27.13
CA PRO A 46 15.05 6.68 27.20
C PRO A 46 15.60 5.89 28.41
N LYS A 47 16.60 5.07 28.18
CA LYS A 47 17.35 4.37 29.23
C LYS A 47 18.01 5.41 30.15
N LYS A 48 17.57 5.47 31.41
CA LYS A 48 18.26 6.21 32.47
C LYS A 48 19.63 5.57 32.72
N GLY A 49 20.67 6.29 32.32
CA GLY A 49 22.05 5.99 32.71
C GLY A 49 22.20 6.17 34.22
N LYS A 50 22.74 5.15 34.90
CA LYS A 50 23.22 5.26 36.27
C LYS A 50 24.50 6.10 36.26
N SER A 51 24.52 7.23 36.98
CA SER A 51 25.74 7.87 37.42
C SER A 51 25.75 7.99 38.94
N SER A 52 26.87 7.64 39.48
CA SER A 52 27.23 7.53 40.87
C SER A 52 27.35 8.87 41.60
N LYS A 53 27.13 8.79 42.91
CA LYS A 53 27.24 9.81 44.00
C LYS A 53 28.58 10.54 44.05
N LYS A 54 28.56 11.82 44.43
CA LYS A 54 29.05 12.47 45.69
C LYS A 54 29.21 13.98 45.46
N SER A 55 28.75 14.73 46.29
CA SER A 55 28.95 15.37 47.57
C SER A 55 28.93 16.91 47.46
N SER A 56 28.00 17.46 48.25
CA SER A 56 28.02 18.63 49.14
C SER A 56 28.76 19.92 48.72
N VAL A 57 28.11 21.06 48.85
CA VAL A 57 28.31 22.14 49.81
C VAL A 57 27.66 23.45 49.38
N LYS A 58 26.75 23.90 50.20
CA LYS A 58 26.26 25.19 50.73
C LYS A 58 26.53 26.54 50.02
N LYS A 59 25.46 27.34 50.06
CA LYS A 59 25.32 28.80 50.36
C LYS A 59 25.73 29.78 49.25
N SER A 60 25.06 30.87 48.95
CA SER A 60 24.10 31.76 49.64
C SER A 60 23.75 32.91 48.68
N SER A 61 22.51 33.36 48.76
CA SER A 61 21.97 34.70 48.87
C SER A 61 22.23 35.81 47.85
N LYS A 62 21.12 36.49 47.59
CA LYS A 62 20.87 37.94 47.39
C LYS A 62 20.74 38.45 45.96
N SER A 63 19.52 38.65 45.53
CA SER A 63 18.80 39.92 45.37
C SER A 63 19.47 41.04 44.60
N LYS A 64 18.85 41.51 43.50
CA LYS A 64 18.37 42.91 43.45
C LYS A 64 17.59 43.20 42.15
N LYS A 65 16.56 43.97 42.35
CA LYS A 65 15.64 44.66 41.45
C LYS A 65 16.34 45.68 40.54
N SER A 66 15.77 45.96 39.36
CA SER A 66 15.24 47.28 38.94
C SER A 66 14.87 47.25 37.46
N SER A 67 13.62 47.54 37.16
CA SER A 67 13.05 48.76 36.59
C SER A 67 13.57 49.03 35.16
N GLY A 68 12.82 48.97 34.12
CA GLY A 68 11.63 49.70 33.77
C GLY A 68 11.92 50.70 32.67
N LYS A 69 11.27 50.61 31.51
CA LYS A 69 10.76 51.77 30.81
C LYS A 69 9.99 51.37 29.53
N LYS A 70 8.77 51.86 29.53
CA LYS A 70 7.85 51.95 28.39
C LYS A 70 8.31 53.11 27.47
N SER A 71 8.13 52.95 26.14
CA SER A 71 7.78 54.13 25.35
C SER A 71 6.85 53.75 24.20
N ARG A 72 5.78 54.49 24.16
CA ARG A 72 4.76 54.58 23.10
C ARG A 72 5.19 55.53 22.04
N TYR A 73 4.58 55.42 20.87
CA TYR A 73 4.16 56.43 19.86
C TYR A 73 4.30 55.84 18.47
N SER A 74 3.49 56.06 17.44
CA SER A 74 2.13 56.65 17.25
C SER A 74 1.75 56.41 15.78
N LYS A 75 0.46 56.33 15.54
CA LYS A 75 -0.15 56.31 14.19
C LYS A 75 0.12 57.57 13.41
N LYS A 76 0.31 57.46 12.09
CA LYS A 76 -0.14 58.50 11.16
C LYS A 76 -0.61 57.90 9.84
N SER A 77 -1.87 58.13 9.57
CA SER A 77 -2.58 57.99 8.31
C SER A 77 -2.23 59.09 7.34
N ARG A 78 -2.15 58.83 6.03
CA ARG A 78 -2.47 59.82 5.01
C ARG A 78 -3.02 59.15 3.74
N LYS A 79 -4.22 59.60 3.38
CA LYS A 79 -4.91 59.43 2.08
C LYS A 79 -4.29 60.41 1.06
N LYS A 80 -4.36 60.02 -0.22
CA LYS A 80 -4.66 60.76 -1.48
C LYS A 80 -3.82 60.10 -2.60
N ALA A 81 -4.22 60.00 -3.90
CA ALA A 81 -5.43 60.33 -4.64
C ALA A 81 -5.31 59.58 -5.99
N ARG A 82 -6.46 59.41 -6.65
CA ARG A 82 -6.65 58.87 -8.01
C ARG A 82 -5.86 59.69 -9.06
N ALA A 83 -5.27 58.95 -10.06
CA ALA A 83 -5.18 59.44 -11.43
C ALA A 83 -5.19 58.23 -12.36
N SER A 84 -6.16 58.23 -13.27
CA SER A 84 -6.35 57.27 -14.36
C SER A 84 -5.34 57.60 -15.49
N SER A 85 -4.68 56.61 -16.05
CA SER A 85 -4.14 56.70 -17.40
C SER A 85 -4.28 55.34 -18.08
N ASN A 86 -5.16 55.31 -19.10
CA ASN A 86 -5.25 54.25 -20.10
C ASN A 86 -3.88 54.06 -20.76
N ARG A 87 -3.28 52.89 -20.61
CA ARG A 87 -2.22 52.39 -21.50
C ARG A 87 -2.68 51.08 -22.10
N THR A 88 -2.93 51.10 -23.39
CA THR A 88 -3.09 49.98 -24.29
C THR A 88 -1.84 49.09 -24.20
N TYR A 89 -2.06 47.85 -23.81
CA TYR A 89 -1.03 46.83 -23.75
C TYR A 89 -0.87 46.19 -25.13
N SER A 90 0.28 46.38 -25.77
CA SER A 90 0.72 45.65 -26.95
C SER A 90 1.58 44.49 -26.46
N PRO A 91 1.31 43.22 -26.88
CA PRO A 91 2.15 42.09 -26.51
C PRO A 91 3.52 42.16 -27.15
N PRO A 92 4.59 41.72 -26.47
CA PRO A 92 5.93 41.70 -27.04
C PRO A 92 6.02 40.67 -28.17
N PRO A 93 6.89 40.90 -29.18
CA PRO A 93 7.04 40.02 -30.32
C PRO A 93 7.58 38.66 -29.89
N GLN A 94 6.97 37.57 -30.43
CA GLN A 94 7.45 36.21 -30.24
C GLN A 94 8.85 36.04 -30.81
N PRO A 95 9.79 35.38 -30.10
CA PRO A 95 11.08 35.06 -30.69
C PRO A 95 10.94 34.02 -31.79
N LYS A 96 11.52 34.33 -32.93
CA LYS A 96 11.65 33.41 -34.08
C LYS A 96 12.46 32.19 -33.63
N ILE A 97 11.88 30.99 -33.80
CA ILE A 97 12.56 29.71 -33.62
C ILE A 97 13.63 29.64 -34.73
N GLN A 98 14.89 29.81 -34.36
CA GLN A 98 16.01 29.36 -35.17
C GLN A 98 16.24 27.87 -34.86
N THR A 99 16.01 27.03 -35.86
CA THR A 99 16.48 25.65 -35.89
C THR A 99 18.00 25.66 -35.99
N THR A 100 18.67 25.49 -34.88
CA THR A 100 20.11 25.17 -34.86
C THR A 100 20.24 23.70 -34.51
N SER A 101 20.62 22.91 -35.53
CA SER A 101 21.25 21.62 -35.38
C SER A 101 22.55 21.79 -34.58
N GLY A 102 22.74 21.01 -33.51
CA GLY A 102 23.99 20.91 -32.77
C GLY A 102 24.05 21.73 -31.49
N LEU A 103 23.33 21.28 -30.46
CA LEU A 103 23.70 21.48 -29.07
C LEU A 103 23.69 20.10 -28.43
N GLU A 104 24.88 19.52 -28.29
CA GLU A 104 25.11 18.49 -27.30
C GLU A 104 24.66 19.05 -25.96
N ASP A 105 23.57 18.52 -25.44
CA ASP A 105 23.02 18.85 -24.14
C ASP A 105 24.03 18.35 -23.09
N LEU A 106 24.94 19.20 -22.68
CA LEU A 106 25.82 18.99 -21.53
C LEU A 106 24.92 18.94 -20.28
N ARG A 107 24.26 17.80 -20.10
CA ARG A 107 23.62 17.46 -18.84
C ARG A 107 24.73 17.30 -17.81
N THR A 108 25.00 18.36 -17.06
CA THR A 108 25.82 18.24 -15.86
C THR A 108 25.15 17.21 -14.97
N THR A 109 25.84 16.10 -14.69
CA THR A 109 25.37 15.05 -13.78
C THR A 109 24.90 15.74 -12.50
N PRO A 110 23.63 15.59 -12.09
CA PRO A 110 23.13 16.28 -10.91
C PRO A 110 23.95 15.87 -9.70
N GLN A 111 24.19 16.82 -8.81
CA GLN A 111 24.87 16.56 -7.56
C GLN A 111 24.08 15.48 -6.81
N GLY A 112 24.59 14.22 -6.77
CA GLY A 112 23.93 13.06 -6.15
C GLY A 112 23.69 11.85 -7.06
N SER A 113 23.83 11.95 -8.39
CA SER A 113 23.81 10.77 -9.27
C SER A 113 25.11 9.96 -9.11
N VAL A 114 24.97 8.64 -9.03
CA VAL A 114 26.11 7.70 -8.92
C VAL A 114 26.37 6.94 -10.22
N LEU A 115 25.67 7.27 -11.31
CA LEU A 115 25.82 6.62 -12.61
C LEU A 115 27.02 7.21 -13.37
N ASN A 116 27.80 6.31 -14.01
CA ASN A 116 28.85 6.68 -14.96
C ASN A 116 28.25 6.93 -16.37
N SER A 117 27.26 6.13 -16.75
CA SER A 117 26.49 6.30 -18.00
C SER A 117 25.06 5.82 -17.83
N PHE A 118 24.16 6.36 -18.66
CA PHE A 118 22.76 5.93 -18.75
C PHE A 118 22.31 6.05 -20.21
N GLU A 119 22.02 4.93 -20.84
CA GLU A 119 21.77 4.85 -22.29
C GLU A 119 20.46 4.12 -22.58
N LEU A 120 19.67 4.65 -23.52
CA LEU A 120 18.50 3.97 -24.06
C LEU A 120 18.96 2.90 -25.06
N ILE A 121 18.73 1.63 -24.75
CA ILE A 121 19.10 0.49 -25.61
C ILE A 121 18.00 0.20 -26.64
N SER A 122 16.73 0.25 -26.22
CA SER A 122 15.62 0.03 -27.12
C SER A 122 14.34 0.70 -26.63
N GLU A 123 13.48 1.06 -27.57
CA GLU A 123 12.12 1.54 -27.32
C GLU A 123 11.14 0.86 -28.27
N GLU A 124 10.06 0.31 -27.69
CA GLU A 124 8.94 -0.28 -28.42
C GLU A 124 7.66 0.48 -28.05
N LYS A 125 6.96 0.98 -29.06
CA LYS A 125 5.63 1.58 -28.87
C LYS A 125 4.59 0.47 -28.74
N ILE A 126 4.10 0.20 -27.53
CA ILE A 126 3.10 -0.84 -27.25
C ILE A 126 1.72 -0.41 -27.79
N THR A 127 1.30 0.81 -27.44
CA THR A 127 0.07 1.45 -27.91
C THR A 127 0.26 2.96 -28.02
N SER A 128 -0.77 3.67 -28.46
CA SER A 128 -0.76 5.13 -28.36
C SER A 128 -0.64 5.54 -26.88
N GLY A 129 0.38 6.35 -26.54
CA GLY A 129 0.64 6.83 -25.17
C GLY A 129 1.19 5.77 -24.22
N LEU A 130 1.67 4.62 -24.70
CA LEU A 130 2.39 3.63 -23.91
C LEU A 130 3.58 3.10 -24.66
N SER A 131 4.78 3.27 -24.13
CA SER A 131 6.01 2.69 -24.65
C SER A 131 6.69 1.79 -23.60
N TYR A 132 7.39 0.78 -24.10
CA TYR A 132 8.29 -0.05 -23.33
C TYR A 132 9.72 0.28 -23.73
N ARG A 133 10.56 0.62 -22.74
CA ARG A 133 11.94 1.07 -22.93
C ARG A 133 12.88 0.19 -22.14
N VAL A 134 14.05 -0.06 -22.68
CA VAL A 134 15.14 -0.75 -22.00
C VAL A 134 16.34 0.21 -21.96
N TYR A 135 16.87 0.40 -20.76
CA TYR A 135 18.03 1.24 -20.51
C TYR A 135 19.18 0.42 -19.94
N GLU A 136 20.41 0.78 -20.28
CA GLU A 136 21.62 0.33 -19.62
C GLU A 136 22.15 1.46 -18.72
N ALA A 137 22.35 1.15 -17.43
CA ALA A 137 22.97 2.04 -16.45
C ALA A 137 24.30 1.45 -16.00
N THR A 138 25.38 2.25 -16.00
CA THR A 138 26.70 1.81 -15.56
C THR A 138 27.07 2.46 -14.23
N VAL A 139 27.54 1.65 -13.27
CA VAL A 139 28.08 2.11 -11.98
C VAL A 139 29.43 1.43 -11.78
N GLY A 140 30.51 2.20 -11.79
CA GLY A 140 31.88 1.66 -11.86
C GLY A 140 32.05 0.80 -13.11
N SER A 141 32.37 -0.49 -12.95
CA SER A 141 32.48 -1.47 -14.02
C SER A 141 31.19 -2.31 -14.24
N ASN A 142 30.15 -2.08 -13.43
CA ASN A 142 28.95 -2.91 -13.47
C ASN A 142 27.87 -2.28 -14.36
N LYS A 143 27.31 -3.10 -15.23
CA LYS A 143 26.16 -2.76 -16.08
C LYS A 143 24.88 -3.31 -15.49
N HIS A 144 23.83 -2.50 -15.53
CA HIS A 144 22.50 -2.83 -15.00
C HIS A 144 21.45 -2.51 -16.06
N ILE A 145 20.52 -3.43 -16.27
CA ILE A 145 19.43 -3.23 -17.22
C ILE A 145 18.17 -2.81 -16.47
N ALA A 146 17.57 -1.72 -16.93
CA ALA A 146 16.30 -1.21 -16.42
C ALA A 146 15.22 -1.33 -17.49
N HIS A 147 14.16 -2.07 -17.21
CA HIS A 147 12.97 -2.19 -18.03
C HIS A 147 11.92 -1.18 -17.55
N VAL A 148 11.39 -0.37 -18.45
CA VAL A 148 10.52 0.76 -18.12
C VAL A 148 9.30 0.79 -19.01
N LEU A 149 8.10 0.85 -18.42
CA LEU A 149 6.88 1.26 -19.08
C LEU A 149 6.70 2.76 -18.86
N ALA A 150 6.54 3.52 -19.93
CA ALA A 150 6.25 4.95 -19.89
C ALA A 150 4.84 5.20 -20.43
N MET A 151 3.94 5.64 -19.55
CA MET A 151 2.53 5.86 -19.88
C MET A 151 2.19 7.35 -19.85
N ASP A 152 1.66 7.86 -20.95
CA ASP A 152 1.07 9.21 -21.05
C ASP A 152 -0.32 9.22 -20.40
N CYS A 153 -0.49 9.98 -19.32
CA CYS A 153 -1.73 10.13 -18.57
C CYS A 153 -2.85 10.83 -19.37
N ALA A 154 -2.49 11.61 -20.40
CA ALA A 154 -3.47 12.29 -21.25
C ALA A 154 -4.18 11.31 -22.19
N ASN A 155 -3.56 10.16 -22.48
CA ASN A 155 -4.14 9.15 -23.36
C ASN A 155 -5.19 8.30 -22.62
N LYS A 156 -6.47 8.57 -22.85
CA LYS A 156 -7.59 7.89 -22.18
C LYS A 156 -7.85 6.45 -22.64
N ALA A 157 -7.08 5.93 -23.61
CA ALA A 157 -7.09 4.52 -23.95
C ALA A 157 -6.32 3.65 -22.94
N ASN A 158 -5.39 4.26 -22.22
CA ASN A 158 -4.59 3.62 -21.18
C ASN A 158 -5.15 3.96 -19.80
N ASP A 159 -5.07 3.02 -18.87
CA ASP A 159 -5.54 3.20 -17.50
C ASP A 159 -4.59 2.49 -16.52
N ILE A 160 -4.33 3.11 -15.37
CA ILE A 160 -3.58 2.47 -14.29
C ILE A 160 -4.48 1.47 -13.57
N LYS A 161 -3.96 0.26 -13.35
CA LYS A 161 -4.63 -0.79 -12.60
C LYS A 161 -3.79 -1.28 -11.45
N VAL A 162 -4.42 -1.34 -10.29
CA VAL A 162 -3.91 -2.08 -9.13
C VAL A 162 -4.68 -3.39 -9.05
N VAL A 163 -3.98 -4.49 -8.84
CA VAL A 163 -4.57 -5.84 -8.82
C VAL A 163 -4.18 -6.53 -7.53
N LYS A 164 -5.15 -7.12 -6.84
CA LYS A 164 -4.91 -7.89 -5.62
C LYS A 164 -4.74 -9.37 -5.95
N GLY A 165 -3.81 -10.05 -5.28
CA GLY A 165 -3.67 -11.49 -5.40
C GLY A 165 -4.96 -12.21 -5.07
N LYS A 166 -5.45 -13.08 -5.97
CA LYS A 166 -6.70 -13.86 -5.82
C LYS A 166 -7.95 -13.02 -5.54
N ASP A 167 -7.89 -11.69 -5.71
CA ASP A 167 -8.92 -10.72 -5.31
C ASP A 167 -9.33 -10.82 -3.82
N LEU A 168 -8.39 -11.24 -2.96
CA LEU A 168 -8.59 -11.36 -1.51
C LEU A 168 -7.53 -10.57 -0.75
N VAL A 169 -7.90 -9.88 0.33
CA VAL A 169 -6.99 -9.05 1.13
C VAL A 169 -5.76 -9.83 1.62
N ASP A 170 -5.90 -11.11 1.91
CA ASP A 170 -4.83 -12.04 2.32
C ASP A 170 -4.38 -12.97 1.17
N GLY A 171 -4.74 -12.64 -0.08
CA GLY A 171 -4.38 -13.44 -1.25
C GLY A 171 -2.97 -13.14 -1.75
N LEU A 172 -2.18 -14.18 -2.00
CA LEU A 172 -0.92 -14.10 -2.73
C LEU A 172 -1.05 -14.85 -4.06
N GLU A 173 -0.52 -14.25 -5.12
CA GLU A 173 -0.60 -14.79 -6.48
C GLU A 173 0.64 -14.38 -7.29
N LYS A 174 1.08 -15.20 -8.24
CA LYS A 174 2.16 -14.80 -9.17
C LYS A 174 1.69 -13.68 -10.09
N LEU A 175 2.56 -12.73 -10.41
CA LEU A 175 2.22 -11.62 -11.29
C LEU A 175 1.67 -12.10 -12.65
N SER A 176 2.28 -13.13 -13.24
CA SER A 176 1.79 -13.74 -14.49
C SER A 176 0.37 -14.30 -14.38
N SER A 177 0.04 -14.92 -13.24
CA SER A 177 -1.31 -15.43 -12.98
C SER A 177 -2.31 -14.30 -12.78
N MET A 178 -1.94 -13.22 -12.08
CA MET A 178 -2.77 -12.01 -11.94
C MET A 178 -3.10 -11.41 -13.32
N VAL A 179 -2.09 -11.24 -14.18
CA VAL A 179 -2.28 -10.71 -15.55
C VAL A 179 -3.21 -11.62 -16.35
N THR A 180 -2.98 -12.93 -16.32
CA THR A 180 -3.82 -13.91 -17.03
C THR A 180 -5.26 -13.88 -16.50
N ARG A 181 -5.45 -13.85 -15.17
CA ARG A 181 -6.77 -13.82 -14.54
C ARG A 181 -7.54 -12.56 -14.94
N VAL A 182 -6.92 -11.39 -14.83
CA VAL A 182 -7.56 -10.12 -15.22
C VAL A 182 -7.95 -10.14 -16.69
N ASN A 183 -7.05 -10.58 -17.58
CA ASN A 183 -7.30 -10.60 -19.01
C ASN A 183 -8.36 -11.63 -19.43
N ASN A 184 -8.51 -12.72 -18.69
CA ASN A 184 -9.56 -13.72 -18.94
C ASN A 184 -10.93 -13.32 -18.41
N THR A 185 -10.99 -12.50 -17.36
CA THR A 185 -12.24 -12.09 -16.71
C THR A 185 -12.80 -10.78 -17.27
N SER A 186 -11.93 -9.84 -17.68
CA SER A 186 -12.35 -8.54 -18.19
C SER A 186 -12.67 -8.60 -19.70
N LYS A 187 -13.87 -8.15 -20.06
CA LYS A 187 -14.30 -7.99 -21.47
C LYS A 187 -14.00 -6.59 -22.02
N ILE A 188 -13.78 -5.62 -21.15
CA ILE A 188 -13.71 -4.19 -21.53
C ILE A 188 -12.29 -3.64 -21.55
N GLU A 189 -11.35 -4.33 -20.92
CA GLU A 189 -9.96 -3.89 -20.80
C GLU A 189 -9.00 -5.08 -20.77
N GLN A 190 -7.75 -4.83 -21.11
CA GLN A 190 -6.67 -5.81 -21.10
C GLN A 190 -5.45 -5.24 -20.40
N LEU A 191 -4.95 -5.93 -19.39
CA LEU A 191 -3.70 -5.58 -18.69
C LEU A 191 -2.51 -5.94 -19.59
N ILE A 192 -1.84 -4.92 -20.12
CA ILE A 192 -0.80 -5.09 -21.14
C ILE A 192 0.61 -5.04 -20.58
N GLY A 193 0.78 -4.40 -19.43
CA GLY A 193 2.02 -4.34 -18.70
C GLY A 193 1.77 -4.31 -17.21
N ALA A 194 2.60 -5.00 -16.41
CA ALA A 194 2.43 -5.03 -14.95
C ALA A 194 3.76 -5.32 -14.23
N VAL A 195 3.87 -4.85 -12.98
CA VAL A 195 4.94 -5.13 -12.02
C VAL A 195 4.37 -5.53 -10.66
N ASN A 196 5.21 -6.08 -9.78
CA ASN A 196 4.89 -6.20 -8.35
C ASN A 196 4.82 -4.83 -7.69
N ALA A 197 4.02 -4.68 -6.62
CA ALA A 197 3.84 -3.39 -5.95
C ALA A 197 4.13 -3.45 -4.44
N ASN A 198 3.07 -3.55 -3.61
CA ASN A 198 3.23 -3.44 -2.15
C ASN A 198 4.00 -4.60 -1.54
N PHE A 199 4.73 -4.30 -0.47
CA PHE A 199 5.14 -5.29 0.52
C PHE A 199 3.90 -5.88 1.20
N TRP A 200 4.04 -7.04 1.84
CA TRP A 200 2.95 -7.66 2.60
C TRP A 200 3.43 -8.23 3.93
N ARG A 201 2.50 -8.45 4.85
CA ARG A 201 2.76 -9.02 6.18
C ARG A 201 2.88 -10.53 6.09
N ALA A 202 3.88 -11.08 6.76
CA ALA A 202 4.11 -12.53 6.77
C ALA A 202 3.08 -13.29 7.61
N GLU A 203 2.51 -12.65 8.62
CA GLU A 203 1.54 -13.25 9.53
C GLU A 203 0.18 -13.53 8.86
N ASP A 204 -0.23 -12.72 7.88
CA ASP A 204 -1.56 -12.79 7.32
C ASP A 204 -1.66 -12.52 5.80
N ASP A 205 -0.53 -12.31 5.12
CA ASP A 205 -0.42 -12.04 3.68
C ASP A 205 -1.12 -10.74 3.21
N THR A 206 -1.55 -9.88 4.16
CA THR A 206 -2.19 -8.60 3.84
C THR A 206 -1.16 -7.58 3.33
N PRO A 207 -1.53 -6.67 2.44
CA PRO A 207 -0.63 -5.62 1.98
C PRO A 207 -0.22 -4.70 3.13
N ILE A 208 0.99 -4.14 3.05
CA ILE A 208 1.46 -3.13 3.99
C ILE A 208 1.17 -1.74 3.39
N GLY A 209 0.47 -0.91 4.18
CA GLY A 209 0.19 0.48 3.84
C GLY A 209 -1.00 0.68 2.90
N PRO A 210 -1.39 1.94 2.66
CA PRO A 210 -2.57 2.29 1.89
C PRO A 210 -2.63 1.57 0.54
N THR A 211 -3.72 0.85 0.31
CA THR A 211 -3.99 0.11 -0.92
C THR A 211 -5.42 0.36 -1.32
N VAL A 212 -5.61 0.91 -2.52
CA VAL A 212 -6.94 1.23 -3.09
C VAL A 212 -7.03 0.66 -4.48
N ILE A 213 -8.14 0.02 -4.80
CA ILE A 213 -8.38 -0.61 -6.11
C ILE A 213 -9.75 -0.19 -6.61
N ASN A 214 -9.80 0.53 -7.73
CA ASN A 214 -11.04 1.05 -8.34
C ASN A 214 -11.92 1.84 -7.35
N GLY A 215 -11.29 2.55 -6.39
CA GLY A 215 -11.97 3.31 -5.35
C GLY A 215 -12.25 2.55 -4.05
N GLU A 216 -12.24 1.23 -4.07
CA GLU A 216 -12.36 0.39 -2.87
C GLU A 216 -11.06 0.38 -2.08
N VAL A 217 -11.15 0.69 -0.79
CA VAL A 217 -10.00 0.62 0.12
C VAL A 217 -9.77 -0.82 0.53
N VAL A 218 -8.60 -1.37 0.23
CA VAL A 218 -8.21 -2.74 0.61
C VAL A 218 -7.47 -2.74 1.95
N GLU A 219 -6.55 -1.80 2.15
CA GLU A 219 -5.85 -1.52 3.41
C GLU A 219 -5.75 0.01 3.57
N MET A 220 -6.09 0.52 4.75
CA MET A 220 -6.08 1.95 5.01
C MET A 220 -4.91 2.42 5.90
N ASN A 221 -4.33 1.52 6.67
CA ASN A 221 -3.38 1.89 7.71
C ASN A 221 -1.99 2.16 7.15
N SER A 222 -1.45 3.32 7.45
CA SER A 222 -0.06 3.65 7.16
C SER A 222 0.88 2.78 8.00
N TYR A 223 2.04 2.45 7.46
CA TYR A 223 3.08 1.74 8.18
C TYR A 223 4.33 2.62 8.31
N LYS A 224 4.78 2.90 9.53
CA LYS A 224 5.89 3.83 9.80
C LYS A 224 5.67 5.17 9.06
N LYS A 225 6.68 5.67 8.37
CA LYS A 225 6.60 6.83 7.49
C LYS A 225 6.73 6.45 6.01
N TRP A 226 6.23 5.27 5.64
CA TRP A 226 6.37 4.78 4.27
C TRP A 226 5.65 5.67 3.27
N THR A 227 6.20 5.71 2.09
CA THR A 227 5.68 6.48 0.97
C THR A 227 4.53 5.73 0.28
N SER A 228 3.50 6.46 -0.11
CA SER A 228 2.37 5.94 -0.89
C SER A 228 2.23 6.71 -2.20
N GLY A 229 1.72 6.03 -3.22
CA GLY A 229 1.37 6.59 -4.51
C GLY A 229 -0.14 6.47 -4.74
N PHE A 230 -0.83 7.61 -4.88
CA PHE A 230 -2.26 7.69 -5.16
C PHE A 230 -2.51 8.15 -6.58
N PHE A 231 -3.43 7.52 -7.28
CA PHE A 231 -3.80 7.85 -8.65
C PHE A 231 -5.19 8.47 -8.70
N ASP A 232 -5.29 9.63 -9.32
CA ASP A 232 -6.57 10.28 -9.60
C ASP A 232 -7.25 9.70 -10.87
N LYS A 233 -8.42 10.23 -11.22
CA LYS A 233 -9.20 9.80 -12.40
C LYS A 233 -8.47 9.99 -13.74
N ASP A 234 -7.46 10.84 -13.78
CA ASP A 234 -6.65 11.14 -14.94
C ASP A 234 -5.32 10.36 -14.95
N ASN A 235 -5.19 9.34 -14.07
CA ASN A 235 -4.00 8.53 -13.85
C ASN A 235 -2.77 9.31 -13.38
N ARG A 236 -2.94 10.55 -12.88
CA ARG A 236 -1.83 11.32 -12.33
C ARG A 236 -1.41 10.72 -11.00
N LEU A 237 -0.11 10.51 -10.86
CA LEU A 237 0.48 9.90 -9.68
C LEU A 237 0.90 10.98 -8.66
N HIS A 238 0.32 10.88 -7.47
CA HIS A 238 0.62 11.73 -6.32
C HIS A 238 1.42 10.91 -5.29
N ILE A 239 2.69 11.23 -5.09
CA ILE A 239 3.61 10.49 -4.19
C ILE A 239 3.84 11.28 -2.90
N GLY A 240 3.67 10.63 -1.76
CA GLY A 240 3.94 11.20 -0.44
C GLY A 240 3.71 10.22 0.71
N ASN A 241 4.02 10.67 1.93
CA ASN A 241 3.69 9.93 3.15
C ASN A 241 2.26 10.29 3.57
N PHE A 242 1.29 9.54 3.09
CA PHE A 242 -0.12 9.87 3.27
C PHE A 242 -0.78 8.96 4.30
N ASP A 243 -1.42 9.57 5.29
CA ASP A 243 -2.32 8.88 6.20
C ASP A 243 -3.73 8.85 5.64
N MET A 244 -4.47 7.78 5.96
CA MET A 244 -5.88 7.65 5.62
C MET A 244 -6.73 7.61 6.87
N THR A 245 -7.94 8.15 6.77
CA THR A 245 -8.99 8.07 7.82
C THR A 245 -10.30 7.65 7.17
N GLY A 246 -11.07 6.81 7.87
CA GLY A 246 -12.39 6.36 7.44
C GLY A 246 -13.49 6.84 8.40
N LYS A 247 -14.64 7.26 7.87
CA LYS A 247 -15.81 7.70 8.65
C LYS A 247 -17.08 7.11 8.08
N LEU A 248 -18.03 6.86 8.98
CA LEU A 248 -19.40 6.51 8.67
C LEU A 248 -20.31 7.57 9.32
N ASP A 249 -20.96 8.40 8.51
CA ASP A 249 -21.90 9.43 8.95
C ASP A 249 -23.32 8.92 8.69
N CYS A 250 -24.18 8.93 9.71
CA CYS A 250 -25.53 8.40 9.68
C CYS A 250 -26.60 9.50 9.59
N SER A 251 -27.74 9.21 9.00
CA SER A 251 -28.86 10.16 8.86
C SER A 251 -29.43 10.64 10.19
N ASN A 252 -29.29 9.84 11.27
CA ASN A 252 -29.69 10.19 12.63
C ASN A 252 -28.70 11.14 13.35
N GLY A 253 -27.63 11.57 12.66
CA GLY A 253 -26.59 12.46 13.20
C GLY A 253 -25.41 11.74 13.87
N ASN A 254 -25.49 10.42 14.09
CA ASN A 254 -24.38 9.65 14.62
C ASN A 254 -23.22 9.60 13.63
N LYS A 255 -22.00 9.67 14.17
CA LYS A 255 -20.75 9.61 13.38
C LYS A 255 -19.80 8.61 13.99
N TYR A 256 -19.33 7.70 13.19
CA TYR A 256 -18.44 6.64 13.61
C TYR A 256 -17.11 6.72 12.87
N GLN A 257 -16.02 6.48 13.60
CA GLN A 257 -14.68 6.37 13.01
C GLN A 257 -14.45 4.92 12.60
N ILE A 258 -14.22 4.67 11.30
CA ILE A 258 -13.76 3.38 10.80
C ILE A 258 -12.28 3.25 11.17
N SER A 259 -11.94 2.23 11.94
CA SER A 259 -10.57 1.98 12.43
C SER A 259 -9.76 1.12 11.47
N ASP A 260 -10.42 0.18 10.78
CA ASP A 260 -9.77 -0.78 9.91
C ASP A 260 -10.64 -1.12 8.69
N VAL A 261 -9.99 -1.69 7.66
CA VAL A 261 -10.67 -2.21 6.46
C VAL A 261 -10.22 -3.65 6.22
N ASN A 262 -11.17 -4.55 5.93
CA ASN A 262 -10.99 -5.96 5.58
C ASN A 262 -10.25 -6.81 6.62
N PHE A 263 -9.88 -6.24 7.74
CA PHE A 263 -9.14 -6.93 8.78
C PHE A 263 -9.33 -6.28 10.14
N ARG A 264 -9.89 -7.01 11.12
CA ARG A 264 -10.07 -6.55 12.50
C ARG A 264 -8.75 -6.67 13.29
N LYS A 265 -8.35 -5.61 13.96
CA LYS A 265 -7.15 -5.57 14.83
C LYS A 265 -7.49 -5.58 16.32
N ASP A 266 -8.64 -5.03 16.71
CA ASP A 266 -9.08 -4.97 18.11
C ASP A 266 -10.58 -5.22 18.26
N SER A 267 -11.04 -5.48 19.49
CA SER A 267 -12.44 -5.83 19.79
C SER A 267 -13.40 -4.64 19.81
N LEU A 268 -12.90 -3.42 19.91
CA LEU A 268 -13.69 -2.20 20.03
C LEU A 268 -13.80 -1.42 18.72
N GLY A 269 -12.91 -1.70 17.76
CA GLY A 269 -12.84 -1.01 16.48
C GLY A 269 -14.07 -1.23 15.62
N ILE A 270 -14.34 -0.28 14.73
CA ILE A 270 -15.35 -0.41 13.68
C ILE A 270 -14.61 -0.75 12.39
N VAL A 271 -14.97 -1.86 11.78
CA VAL A 271 -14.28 -2.39 10.59
C VAL A 271 -15.23 -2.40 9.40
N LEU A 272 -14.78 -1.86 8.28
CA LEU A 272 -15.47 -1.98 7.00
C LEU A 272 -14.89 -3.14 6.22
N TYR A 273 -15.74 -4.06 5.77
CA TYR A 273 -15.41 -5.16 4.88
C TYR A 273 -16.03 -4.94 3.51
N ASN A 274 -15.25 -5.05 2.45
CA ASN A 274 -15.70 -5.01 1.07
C ASN A 274 -15.36 -6.32 0.33
N GLU A 275 -15.57 -6.39 -0.97
CA GLU A 275 -15.39 -7.60 -1.78
C GLU A 275 -14.03 -8.30 -1.59
N TYR A 276 -12.97 -7.58 -1.19
CA TYR A 276 -11.65 -8.14 -0.92
C TYR A 276 -11.57 -8.94 0.38
N ALA A 277 -12.56 -8.85 1.25
CA ALA A 277 -12.63 -9.67 2.47
C ALA A 277 -13.18 -11.08 2.22
N GLY A 278 -13.75 -11.33 1.04
CA GLY A 278 -14.35 -12.60 0.67
C GLY A 278 -15.89 -12.53 0.54
N LYS A 279 -16.51 -13.70 0.38
CA LYS A 279 -17.96 -13.81 0.10
C LYS A 279 -18.84 -13.72 1.34
N GLU A 280 -18.27 -13.97 2.51
CA GLU A 280 -18.97 -14.01 3.81
C GLU A 280 -18.14 -13.27 4.86
N ILE A 281 -18.80 -12.55 5.77
CA ILE A 281 -18.17 -11.76 6.82
C ILE A 281 -18.71 -12.17 8.19
N PRO A 282 -17.83 -12.58 9.12
CA PRO A 282 -16.39 -12.76 8.92
C PRO A 282 -16.06 -14.06 8.19
N PHE A 283 -15.01 -14.03 7.41
CA PHE A 283 -14.39 -15.24 6.88
C PHE A 283 -13.28 -15.71 7.82
N VAL A 284 -13.47 -16.84 8.48
CA VAL A 284 -12.49 -17.44 9.40
C VAL A 284 -11.93 -18.73 8.79
N LYS A 285 -10.60 -18.75 8.55
CA LYS A 285 -9.93 -19.96 8.07
C LYS A 285 -9.82 -20.99 9.19
N GLU A 286 -10.39 -22.16 9.00
CA GLU A 286 -10.31 -23.31 9.93
C GLU A 286 -9.07 -24.21 9.67
N THR A 287 -8.01 -23.68 9.06
CA THR A 287 -6.79 -24.45 8.77
C THR A 287 -5.92 -24.62 10.01
N ASP A 288 -5.21 -25.77 10.10
CA ASP A 288 -4.21 -26.01 11.14
C ASP A 288 -3.07 -24.97 11.03
N VAL A 289 -2.85 -24.23 12.12
CA VAL A 289 -1.83 -23.18 12.20
C VAL A 289 -0.42 -23.74 11.98
N ASN A 290 -0.13 -24.95 12.47
CA ASN A 290 1.19 -25.56 12.28
C ASN A 290 1.42 -25.92 10.81
N LYS A 291 0.40 -26.48 10.15
CA LYS A 291 0.47 -26.78 8.72
C LYS A 291 0.61 -25.52 7.86
N GLU A 292 -0.09 -24.45 8.22
CA GLU A 292 0.06 -23.16 7.55
C GLU A 292 1.45 -22.58 7.77
N LEU A 293 1.98 -22.62 8.99
CA LEU A 293 3.33 -22.18 9.32
C LEU A 293 4.39 -22.96 8.53
N GLU A 294 4.26 -24.29 8.43
CA GLU A 294 5.14 -25.10 7.60
C GLU A 294 5.10 -24.72 6.12
N GLN A 295 3.89 -24.45 5.59
CA GLN A 295 3.74 -23.99 4.20
C GLN A 295 4.39 -22.62 3.98
N ARG A 296 4.23 -21.71 4.94
CA ARG A 296 4.84 -20.38 4.90
C ARG A 296 6.37 -20.46 4.99
N LEU A 297 6.90 -21.34 5.85
CA LEU A 297 8.35 -21.58 5.99
C LEU A 297 8.98 -22.16 4.72
N LYS A 298 8.23 -22.95 3.96
CA LYS A 298 8.66 -23.45 2.65
C LYS A 298 8.60 -22.38 1.56
N SER A 299 7.92 -21.27 1.81
CA SER A 299 7.87 -20.14 0.88
C SER A 299 9.05 -19.21 1.15
N ASP A 300 9.72 -18.73 0.08
CA ASP A 300 10.85 -17.78 0.18
C ASP A 300 10.51 -16.51 1.00
N SER A 301 9.22 -16.17 1.12
CA SER A 301 8.76 -14.98 1.83
C SER A 301 9.00 -15.05 3.34
N VAL A 302 8.81 -16.21 3.96
CA VAL A 302 8.97 -16.38 5.40
C VAL A 302 10.44 -16.62 5.78
N LEU A 303 11.19 -17.34 4.96
CA LEU A 303 12.63 -17.50 5.14
C LEU A 303 13.37 -16.16 5.19
N ARG A 304 12.88 -15.14 4.48
CA ARG A 304 13.44 -13.79 4.52
C ARG A 304 13.05 -12.98 5.75
N LEU A 305 11.85 -13.20 6.29
CA LEU A 305 11.40 -12.54 7.52
C LEU A 305 12.14 -13.09 8.75
N VAL A 306 12.49 -14.37 8.71
CA VAL A 306 13.16 -15.06 9.81
C VAL A 306 14.70 -14.98 9.69
N GLY A 307 15.23 -14.78 8.47
CA GLY A 307 16.65 -15.04 8.25
C GLY A 307 17.55 -13.85 7.97
N ASP A 308 17.12 -12.80 7.24
CA ASP A 308 18.21 -11.99 6.66
C ASP A 308 17.92 -10.54 6.24
N ASP A 309 16.69 -10.09 6.08
CA ASP A 309 16.45 -8.85 5.31
C ASP A 309 15.52 -7.82 5.92
N THR A 310 14.90 -8.09 7.03
CA THR A 310 13.99 -7.13 7.66
C THR A 310 14.51 -6.69 9.02
N GLU A 311 14.25 -5.45 9.35
CA GLU A 311 14.53 -4.86 10.67
C GLU A 311 13.72 -5.52 11.79
N ASP A 312 12.72 -6.30 11.43
CA ASP A 312 11.84 -7.05 12.32
C ASP A 312 12.11 -8.56 12.16
N VAL A 313 13.30 -9.01 12.60
CA VAL A 313 13.58 -10.45 12.71
C VAL A 313 12.68 -11.01 13.80
N ARG A 314 11.63 -11.74 13.40
CA ARG A 314 10.72 -12.45 14.31
C ARG A 314 11.16 -13.90 14.44
N SER A 315 11.07 -14.43 15.65
CA SER A 315 11.21 -15.87 15.86
C SER A 315 10.00 -16.61 15.26
N LEU A 316 10.16 -17.91 15.02
CA LEU A 316 9.04 -18.77 14.57
C LEU A 316 7.87 -18.77 15.55
N GLU A 317 8.14 -18.73 16.83
CA GLU A 317 7.13 -18.69 17.89
C GLU A 317 6.37 -17.36 17.89
N GLU A 318 7.05 -16.24 17.64
CA GLU A 318 6.39 -14.95 17.47
C GLU A 318 5.51 -14.93 16.24
N LEU A 319 5.97 -15.44 15.09
CA LEU A 319 5.15 -15.54 13.88
C LEU A 319 3.92 -16.42 14.08
N LYS A 320 4.08 -17.59 14.74
CA LYS A 320 2.97 -18.47 15.08
C LYS A 320 1.94 -17.78 15.98
N ARG A 321 2.41 -17.07 17.00
CA ARG A 321 1.55 -16.28 17.88
C ARG A 321 0.79 -15.21 17.11
N ASP A 322 1.45 -14.48 16.21
CA ASP A 322 0.83 -13.42 15.43
C ASP A 322 -0.23 -13.96 14.46
N ILE A 323 0.00 -15.13 13.85
CA ILE A 323 -1.01 -15.85 13.05
C ILE A 323 -2.23 -16.22 13.90
N LEU A 324 -2.02 -16.74 15.13
CA LEU A 324 -3.11 -17.07 16.04
C LEU A 324 -3.92 -15.84 16.47
N LEU A 325 -3.25 -14.76 16.83
CA LEU A 325 -3.89 -13.50 17.22
C LEU A 325 -4.73 -12.91 16.09
N SER A 326 -4.18 -12.92 14.86
CA SER A 326 -4.88 -12.49 13.66
C SER A 326 -6.20 -13.27 13.45
N ARG A 327 -6.17 -14.60 13.63
CA ARG A 327 -7.37 -15.44 13.52
C ARG A 327 -8.38 -15.19 14.63
N GLN A 328 -7.92 -15.01 15.87
CA GLN A 328 -8.79 -14.69 17.01
C GLN A 328 -9.49 -13.34 16.82
N ALA A 329 -8.77 -12.33 16.32
CA ALA A 329 -9.36 -11.04 16.04
C ALA A 329 -10.53 -11.13 15.04
N ARG A 330 -10.39 -11.93 13.96
CA ARG A 330 -11.47 -12.14 12.99
C ARG A 330 -12.71 -12.82 13.60
N LYS A 331 -12.53 -13.71 14.60
CA LYS A 331 -13.65 -14.38 15.29
C LYS A 331 -14.53 -13.42 16.10
N ILE A 332 -14.01 -12.27 16.50
CA ILE A 332 -14.77 -11.23 17.22
C ILE A 332 -16.00 -10.80 16.40
N ASP A 333 -15.83 -10.69 15.09
CA ASP A 333 -16.89 -10.27 14.19
C ASP A 333 -18.10 -11.23 14.14
N ILE A 334 -17.96 -12.47 14.62
CA ILE A 334 -19.10 -13.42 14.73
C ILE A 334 -20.09 -12.90 15.75
N SER A 335 -19.61 -12.37 16.89
CA SER A 335 -20.42 -11.96 18.04
C SER A 335 -20.65 -10.44 18.15
N THR A 336 -20.46 -9.70 17.06
CA THR A 336 -20.64 -8.25 17.03
C THR A 336 -21.70 -7.84 16.01
N PRO A 337 -22.42 -6.72 16.23
CA PRO A 337 -23.45 -6.25 15.32
C PRO A 337 -22.84 -5.75 14.02
N LYS A 338 -23.59 -5.91 12.93
CA LYS A 338 -23.21 -5.59 11.56
C LYS A 338 -24.34 -4.92 10.81
N ILE A 339 -23.99 -3.99 9.92
CA ILE A 339 -24.89 -3.45 8.91
C ILE A 339 -24.35 -3.77 7.52
N MET A 340 -25.24 -4.15 6.62
CA MET A 340 -24.93 -4.40 5.22
C MET A 340 -25.34 -3.17 4.39
N LEU A 341 -24.40 -2.64 3.62
CA LEU A 341 -24.53 -1.41 2.86
C LEU A 341 -24.45 -1.68 1.36
N ARG A 342 -25.37 -1.14 0.59
CA ARG A 342 -25.31 -1.09 -0.87
C ARG A 342 -24.88 0.30 -1.31
N TYR A 343 -23.87 0.41 -2.16
CA TYR A 343 -23.42 1.67 -2.73
C TYR A 343 -24.47 2.27 -3.67
N LEU A 344 -24.81 3.53 -3.47
CA LEU A 344 -25.63 4.31 -4.40
C LEU A 344 -24.76 5.00 -5.46
N LYS A 345 -23.44 5.08 -5.21
CA LYS A 345 -22.42 5.57 -6.12
C LYS A 345 -21.13 4.83 -5.79
N LEU A 346 -20.35 4.49 -6.82
CA LEU A 346 -19.04 3.83 -6.62
C LEU A 346 -18.12 4.66 -5.72
N PRO A 347 -17.38 4.01 -4.81
CA PRO A 347 -16.50 4.69 -3.87
C PRO A 347 -15.29 5.32 -4.55
N ALA A 348 -14.73 6.33 -3.90
CA ALA A 348 -13.40 6.85 -4.16
C ALA A 348 -12.86 7.51 -2.89
N VAL A 349 -11.57 7.48 -2.69
CA VAL A 349 -10.94 8.19 -1.57
C VAL A 349 -11.07 9.70 -1.78
N ASN A 350 -11.26 10.49 -0.73
CA ASN A 350 -11.60 11.91 -0.72
C ASN A 350 -12.99 12.25 -1.30
N GLN A 351 -13.87 11.27 -1.50
CA GLN A 351 -15.23 11.45 -1.96
C GLN A 351 -16.21 10.83 -0.96
N GLU A 352 -17.37 11.41 -0.82
CA GLU A 352 -18.49 10.84 -0.06
C GLU A 352 -19.18 9.75 -0.88
N THR A 353 -19.31 8.57 -0.27
CA THR A 353 -20.00 7.42 -0.82
C THR A 353 -21.32 7.25 -0.09
N LYS A 354 -22.43 7.63 -0.71
CA LYS A 354 -23.76 7.39 -0.16
C LYS A 354 -24.11 5.92 -0.30
N CYS A 355 -24.63 5.34 0.78
CA CYS A 355 -24.99 3.93 0.88
C CYS A 355 -26.40 3.78 1.45
N LEU A 356 -27.11 2.75 1.02
CA LEU A 356 -28.37 2.33 1.60
C LEU A 356 -28.10 1.15 2.55
N VAL A 357 -28.62 1.20 3.77
CA VAL A 357 -28.64 0.07 4.68
C VAL A 357 -29.66 -0.95 4.16
N ILE A 358 -29.18 -2.14 3.76
CA ILE A 358 -30.03 -3.18 3.16
C ILE A 358 -30.32 -4.31 4.15
N ASP A 359 -29.49 -4.48 5.19
CA ASP A 359 -29.69 -5.44 6.26
C ASP A 359 -28.92 -5.02 7.51
N ALA A 360 -29.32 -5.53 8.70
CA ALA A 360 -28.67 -5.32 9.97
C ALA A 360 -28.87 -6.55 10.88
N VAL A 361 -27.77 -7.07 11.40
CA VAL A 361 -27.79 -8.27 12.27
C VAL A 361 -26.99 -8.05 13.54
N SER A 362 -27.43 -8.66 14.65
CA SER A 362 -26.75 -8.54 15.95
C SER A 362 -25.48 -9.39 16.03
N GLU A 363 -25.48 -10.54 15.37
CA GLU A 363 -24.38 -11.51 15.40
C GLU A 363 -24.42 -12.45 14.18
N GLY A 364 -23.46 -13.37 14.08
CA GLY A 364 -23.38 -14.35 13.02
C GLY A 364 -22.60 -13.87 11.80
N THR A 365 -22.64 -14.69 10.75
CA THR A 365 -21.99 -14.44 9.45
C THR A 365 -23.00 -13.89 8.47
N VAL A 366 -22.60 -12.90 7.67
CA VAL A 366 -23.44 -12.29 6.63
C VAL A 366 -22.76 -12.38 5.26
N PRO A 367 -23.53 -12.50 4.15
CA PRO A 367 -22.95 -12.48 2.81
C PRO A 367 -22.44 -11.08 2.46
N MET A 368 -21.39 -11.02 1.64
CA MET A 368 -20.90 -9.76 1.07
C MET A 368 -21.91 -9.22 0.03
N PRO A 369 -22.44 -8.01 0.19
CA PRO A 369 -23.38 -7.45 -0.77
C PRO A 369 -22.66 -7.12 -2.11
N ILE A 370 -23.36 -7.36 -3.22
CA ILE A 370 -22.89 -6.96 -4.54
C ILE A 370 -22.89 -5.43 -4.62
N HIS A 371 -21.77 -4.81 -5.03
CA HIS A 371 -21.56 -3.37 -5.04
C HIS A 371 -21.90 -2.71 -3.70
N GLY A 372 -21.26 -3.21 -2.65
CA GLY A 372 -21.50 -2.75 -1.29
C GLY A 372 -20.41 -3.18 -0.33
N CYS A 373 -20.68 -3.00 0.96
CA CYS A 373 -19.78 -3.37 2.03
C CYS A 373 -20.56 -3.80 3.28
N VAL A 374 -19.85 -4.42 4.21
CA VAL A 374 -20.37 -4.73 5.55
C VAL A 374 -19.57 -3.91 6.56
N VAL A 375 -20.26 -3.20 7.44
CA VAL A 375 -19.62 -2.53 8.57
C VAL A 375 -19.91 -3.33 9.83
N THR A 376 -18.86 -3.83 10.48
CA THR A 376 -18.95 -4.51 11.78
C THR A 376 -18.56 -3.55 12.87
N PHE A 377 -19.33 -3.54 13.94
CA PHE A 377 -19.11 -2.66 15.08
C PHE A 377 -18.34 -3.39 16.19
N GLY A 378 -17.76 -2.64 17.12
CA GLY A 378 -17.12 -3.23 18.30
C GLY A 378 -18.14 -3.77 19.30
N LYS A 379 -17.66 -4.55 20.29
CA LYS A 379 -18.49 -5.19 21.33
C LYS A 379 -19.29 -4.21 22.20
N GLN A 380 -18.93 -2.93 22.23
CA GLN A 380 -19.60 -1.89 23.00
C GLN A 380 -20.89 -1.35 22.36
N TYR A 381 -21.18 -1.72 21.12
CA TYR A 381 -22.36 -1.23 20.41
C TYR A 381 -23.49 -2.25 20.45
N ASP A 382 -24.73 -1.75 20.69
CA ASP A 382 -25.95 -2.52 20.53
C ASP A 382 -26.60 -2.25 19.17
N ILE A 383 -27.24 -3.27 18.58
CA ILE A 383 -27.85 -3.14 17.25
C ILE A 383 -28.99 -2.10 17.23
N SER A 384 -29.66 -1.87 18.35
CA SER A 384 -30.74 -0.88 18.45
C SER A 384 -30.27 0.56 18.24
N GLU A 385 -28.97 0.83 18.47
CA GLU A 385 -28.33 2.15 18.32
C GLU A 385 -27.83 2.39 16.90
N LEU A 386 -27.78 1.34 16.07
CA LEU A 386 -27.21 1.39 14.73
C LEU A 386 -28.25 1.85 13.68
N PRO A 387 -27.77 2.29 12.49
CA PRO A 387 -28.66 2.60 11.37
C PRO A 387 -29.55 1.41 11.00
N LYS A 388 -30.82 1.68 10.72
CA LYS A 388 -31.84 0.68 10.41
C LYS A 388 -31.91 0.42 8.91
N VAL A 389 -32.49 -0.71 8.54
CA VAL A 389 -32.78 -1.05 7.13
C VAL A 389 -33.63 0.06 6.52
N GLY A 390 -33.20 0.56 5.36
CA GLY A 390 -33.80 1.68 4.64
C GLY A 390 -33.13 3.03 4.92
N ASP A 391 -32.30 3.15 5.97
CA ASP A 391 -31.55 4.37 6.24
C ASP A 391 -30.48 4.61 5.18
N THR A 392 -30.19 5.91 4.95
CA THR A 392 -29.03 6.31 4.14
C THR A 392 -27.88 6.71 5.04
N VAL A 393 -26.69 6.19 4.77
CA VAL A 393 -25.46 6.53 5.44
C VAL A 393 -24.41 6.99 4.44
N VAL A 394 -23.37 7.69 4.93
CA VAL A 394 -22.26 8.16 4.11
C VAL A 394 -20.96 7.52 4.63
N VAL A 395 -20.31 6.74 3.79
CA VAL A 395 -18.94 6.28 4.01
C VAL A 395 -17.98 7.25 3.34
N LYS A 396 -16.93 7.65 4.04
CA LYS A 396 -15.91 8.55 3.49
C LYS A 396 -14.52 8.14 3.96
N PHE A 397 -13.66 7.82 3.01
CA PHE A 397 -12.22 7.71 3.25
C PHE A 397 -11.54 9.01 2.79
N SER A 398 -10.62 9.51 3.60
CA SER A 398 -9.88 10.75 3.32
C SER A 398 -8.39 10.53 3.51
N THR A 399 -7.56 11.23 2.73
CA THR A 399 -6.11 11.20 2.88
C THR A 399 -5.57 12.54 3.37
N SER A 400 -4.38 12.50 3.99
CA SER A 400 -3.60 13.70 4.32
C SER A 400 -2.94 14.35 3.09
N ALA A 401 -3.10 13.78 1.87
CA ALA A 401 -2.58 14.36 0.64
C ALA A 401 -3.06 15.81 0.43
N THR A 402 -2.17 16.68 -0.05
CA THR A 402 -2.51 18.08 -0.34
C THR A 402 -3.53 18.20 -1.47
N ALA A 403 -3.44 17.34 -2.48
CA ALA A 403 -4.44 17.27 -3.54
C ALA A 403 -5.77 16.72 -2.98
N LYS A 404 -6.84 17.50 -3.09
CA LYS A 404 -8.19 17.14 -2.62
C LYS A 404 -9.07 16.59 -3.75
N VAL A 405 -8.47 15.87 -4.67
CA VAL A 405 -9.17 15.18 -5.76
C VAL A 405 -9.56 13.76 -5.33
N PRO A 406 -10.58 13.15 -5.95
CA PRO A 406 -10.88 11.75 -5.75
C PRO A 406 -9.74 10.86 -6.24
N PHE A 407 -9.34 9.86 -5.43
CA PHE A 407 -8.37 8.84 -5.82
C PHE A 407 -9.06 7.49 -5.97
N TYR A 408 -8.68 6.78 -7.04
CA TYR A 408 -9.29 5.50 -7.41
C TYR A 408 -8.35 4.31 -7.23
N ASN A 409 -7.04 4.54 -7.29
CA ASN A 409 -6.04 3.50 -7.06
C ASN A 409 -4.96 4.05 -6.13
N ALA A 410 -4.41 3.18 -5.27
CA ALA A 410 -3.27 3.50 -4.44
C ALA A 410 -2.42 2.28 -4.16
N ILE A 411 -1.12 2.51 -4.05
CA ILE A 411 -0.10 1.54 -3.65
C ILE A 411 0.80 2.14 -2.58
N CYS A 412 1.45 1.29 -1.80
CA CYS A 412 2.42 1.70 -0.80
C CYS A 412 3.76 1.01 -1.02
N GLY A 413 4.84 1.72 -0.75
CA GLY A 413 6.20 1.21 -0.83
C GLY A 413 7.15 2.02 0.05
N THR A 414 8.42 1.68 0.01
CA THR A 414 9.48 2.38 0.73
C THR A 414 10.81 2.12 0.07
N PRO A 415 11.71 3.10 0.01
CA PRO A 415 11.51 4.49 0.34
C PRO A 415 11.13 5.34 -0.87
N ARG A 416 10.87 6.62 -0.62
CA ARG A 416 10.94 7.63 -1.67
C ARG A 416 12.36 7.68 -2.25
N LEU A 417 12.46 7.71 -3.58
CA LEU A 417 13.71 7.66 -4.32
C LEU A 417 14.12 9.01 -4.89
N VAL A 418 13.16 9.74 -5.44
CA VAL A 418 13.35 11.08 -6.00
C VAL A 418 12.30 12.00 -5.41
N ARG A 419 12.73 13.15 -4.88
CA ARG A 419 11.84 14.20 -4.39
C ARG A 419 12.14 15.51 -5.13
N ASN A 420 11.15 16.00 -5.86
CA ASN A 420 11.23 17.28 -6.56
C ASN A 420 12.47 17.40 -7.46
N GLY A 421 12.81 16.33 -8.17
CA GLY A 421 13.96 16.27 -9.06
C GLY A 421 15.31 16.05 -8.37
N VAL A 422 15.31 15.73 -7.07
CA VAL A 422 16.54 15.41 -6.34
C VAL A 422 16.63 13.89 -6.15
N PRO A 423 17.61 13.19 -6.76
CA PRO A 423 17.81 11.75 -6.66
C PRO A 423 18.52 11.39 -5.34
N LYS A 424 17.72 11.28 -4.28
CA LYS A 424 18.20 10.88 -2.94
C LYS A 424 17.11 10.07 -2.26
N HIS A 425 17.39 8.78 -1.99
CA HIS A 425 16.42 7.96 -1.27
C HIS A 425 16.24 8.40 0.19
N GLU A 426 15.03 8.23 0.72
CA GLU A 426 14.63 8.65 2.07
C GLU A 426 14.45 7.46 3.01
N ALA A 427 15.21 6.37 2.82
CA ALA A 427 15.02 5.12 3.58
C ALA A 427 15.17 5.32 5.10
N ARG A 428 16.15 6.12 5.54
CA ARG A 428 16.38 6.40 6.96
C ARG A 428 15.28 7.28 7.55
N GLU A 429 14.83 8.26 6.79
CA GLU A 429 13.75 9.18 7.13
C GLU A 429 12.41 8.44 7.27
N GLU A 430 12.19 7.40 6.44
CA GLU A 430 11.01 6.53 6.49
C GLU A 430 11.09 5.43 7.55
N GLY A 431 12.21 5.36 8.29
CA GLY A 431 12.39 4.46 9.43
C GLY A 431 13.11 3.16 9.10
N SER A 432 13.69 3.00 7.89
CA SER A 432 14.51 1.84 7.57
C SER A 432 15.90 1.95 8.20
N ARG A 433 16.36 0.85 8.83
CA ARG A 433 17.70 0.74 9.43
C ARG A 433 18.53 -0.37 8.79
N SER A 434 17.93 -1.23 7.98
CA SER A 434 18.61 -2.35 7.33
C SER A 434 19.60 -1.85 6.27
N THR A 435 20.88 -2.04 6.51
CA THR A 435 21.95 -1.77 5.54
C THR A 435 21.81 -2.66 4.32
N ARG A 436 21.36 -3.91 4.51
CA ARG A 436 21.11 -4.83 3.40
C ARG A 436 20.01 -4.30 2.47
N PHE A 437 18.89 -3.83 3.02
CA PHE A 437 17.83 -3.24 2.22
C PHE A 437 18.30 -1.98 1.49
N ILE A 438 19.10 -1.12 2.14
CA ILE A 438 19.51 0.18 1.61
C ILE A 438 20.65 0.03 0.61
N ASP A 439 21.73 -0.65 1.01
CA ASP A 439 23.04 -0.55 0.36
C ASP A 439 23.34 -1.74 -0.55
N HIS A 440 22.73 -2.94 -0.26
CA HIS A 440 23.03 -4.11 -1.07
C HIS A 440 22.37 -4.05 -2.45
N PRO A 441 23.06 -4.54 -3.49
CA PRO A 441 22.52 -4.66 -4.82
C PRO A 441 21.45 -5.76 -4.88
N LEU A 442 20.18 -5.36 -4.98
CA LEU A 442 19.02 -6.25 -5.08
C LEU A 442 18.25 -5.94 -6.38
N PRO A 443 17.54 -6.91 -6.98
CA PRO A 443 16.51 -6.60 -7.96
C PRO A 443 15.50 -5.63 -7.37
N ARG A 444 15.06 -4.62 -8.14
CA ARG A 444 14.22 -3.54 -7.64
C ARG A 444 13.05 -3.28 -8.57
N THR A 445 11.97 -2.81 -7.96
CA THR A 445 10.80 -2.29 -8.68
C THR A 445 10.54 -0.88 -8.19
N ALA A 446 10.23 0.04 -9.09
CA ALA A 446 9.99 1.44 -8.75
C ALA A 446 8.91 2.05 -9.65
N ILE A 447 8.31 3.13 -9.15
CA ILE A 447 7.37 3.95 -9.92
C ILE A 447 7.71 5.42 -9.72
N GLY A 448 7.46 6.23 -10.75
CA GLY A 448 7.65 7.67 -10.68
C GLY A 448 6.84 8.43 -11.71
N THR A 449 6.94 9.75 -11.65
CA THR A 449 6.25 10.67 -12.56
C THR A 449 7.13 11.89 -12.85
N ASP A 450 6.93 12.47 -14.02
CA ASP A 450 7.57 13.74 -14.43
C ASP A 450 7.07 14.93 -13.58
N LYS A 451 7.69 16.09 -13.76
CA LYS A 451 7.36 17.32 -13.01
C LYS A 451 5.90 17.76 -13.20
N LYS A 452 5.33 17.53 -14.38
CA LYS A 452 3.96 17.92 -14.74
C LYS A 452 2.92 16.87 -14.39
N GLN A 453 3.34 15.69 -13.90
CA GLN A 453 2.48 14.52 -13.67
C GLN A 453 1.73 14.09 -14.94
N THR A 454 2.39 14.22 -16.09
CA THR A 454 1.83 13.84 -17.40
C THR A 454 2.27 12.46 -17.85
N VAL A 455 3.38 11.95 -17.31
CA VAL A 455 3.90 10.62 -17.61
C VAL A 455 4.09 9.85 -16.32
N VAL A 456 3.61 8.60 -16.29
CA VAL A 456 3.93 7.63 -15.24
C VAL A 456 4.96 6.66 -15.78
N TYR A 457 6.07 6.50 -15.05
CA TYR A 457 7.14 5.55 -15.32
C TYR A 457 7.06 4.41 -14.32
N ILE A 458 6.99 3.18 -14.82
CA ILE A 458 7.00 1.94 -14.03
C ILE A 458 8.25 1.18 -14.41
N ALA A 459 9.17 0.97 -13.46
CA ALA A 459 10.49 0.42 -13.72
C ALA A 459 10.74 -0.87 -12.93
N ALA A 460 11.44 -1.82 -13.56
CA ALA A 460 11.98 -3.01 -12.91
C ALA A 460 13.45 -3.19 -13.33
N ILE A 461 14.32 -3.41 -12.34
CA ILE A 461 15.75 -3.65 -12.58
C ILE A 461 15.99 -5.15 -12.70
N GLU A 462 16.59 -5.55 -13.80
CA GLU A 462 16.90 -6.94 -14.12
C GLU A 462 17.83 -7.55 -13.06
N PRO A 463 17.54 -8.79 -12.59
CA PRO A 463 18.45 -9.51 -11.72
C PRO A 463 19.68 -9.97 -12.49
N THR A 464 20.85 -9.41 -12.20
CA THR A 464 22.11 -9.81 -12.80
C THR A 464 22.63 -11.10 -12.14
N LYS A 465 22.80 -12.17 -12.91
CA LYS A 465 23.46 -13.39 -12.42
C LYS A 465 24.96 -13.16 -12.25
N THR A 466 25.50 -13.50 -11.10
CA THR A 466 26.93 -13.45 -10.81
C THR A 466 27.40 -14.80 -10.27
N THR A 467 28.70 -15.02 -10.19
CA THR A 467 29.30 -16.21 -9.57
C THR A 467 28.91 -16.38 -8.10
N THR A 468 28.54 -15.30 -7.42
CA THR A 468 28.18 -15.29 -6.00
C THR A 468 26.65 -15.16 -5.76
N GLY A 469 25.82 -15.27 -6.82
CA GLY A 469 24.36 -15.19 -6.72
C GLY A 469 23.74 -14.10 -7.60
N THR A 470 22.49 -13.75 -7.32
CA THR A 470 21.74 -12.73 -8.06
C THR A 470 21.99 -11.36 -7.45
N LYS A 471 22.42 -10.40 -8.26
CA LYS A 471 22.61 -8.99 -7.87
C LYS A 471 21.62 -8.10 -8.63
N GLY A 472 21.46 -6.89 -8.19
CA GLY A 472 20.67 -5.82 -8.79
C GLY A 472 21.35 -4.48 -8.48
N VAL A 473 20.61 -3.53 -7.89
CA VAL A 473 21.11 -2.19 -7.56
C VAL A 473 20.81 -1.80 -6.12
N SER A 474 21.63 -0.92 -5.54
CA SER A 474 21.34 -0.25 -4.28
C SER A 474 20.18 0.75 -4.43
N LEU A 475 19.62 1.25 -3.32
CA LEU A 475 18.58 2.28 -3.39
C LEU A 475 19.11 3.60 -3.95
N MET A 476 20.39 3.94 -3.71
CA MET A 476 21.01 5.14 -4.29
C MET A 476 21.13 5.02 -5.81
N THR A 477 21.60 3.88 -6.29
CA THR A 477 21.65 3.61 -7.74
C THR A 477 20.27 3.65 -8.37
N LEU A 478 19.25 3.06 -7.71
CA LEU A 478 17.86 3.11 -8.19
C LEU A 478 17.32 4.55 -8.24
N SER A 479 17.64 5.39 -7.22
CA SER A 479 17.27 6.82 -7.22
C SER A 479 17.86 7.54 -8.42
N SER A 480 19.12 7.29 -8.75
CA SER A 480 19.79 7.87 -9.92
C SER A 480 19.16 7.39 -11.23
N ILE A 481 18.88 6.09 -11.36
CA ILE A 481 18.19 5.52 -12.54
C ILE A 481 16.82 6.17 -12.74
N MET A 482 16.00 6.28 -11.68
CA MET A 482 14.67 6.90 -11.79
C MET A 482 14.75 8.37 -12.17
N TYR A 483 15.74 9.08 -11.70
CA TYR A 483 15.99 10.46 -12.09
C TYR A 483 16.35 10.57 -13.59
N GLU A 484 17.28 9.75 -14.09
CA GLU A 484 17.71 9.75 -15.48
C GLU A 484 16.59 9.31 -16.45
N ILE A 485 15.67 8.45 -16.02
CA ILE A 485 14.44 8.11 -16.78
C ILE A 485 13.56 9.36 -16.99
N GLY A 486 13.66 10.38 -16.13
CA GLY A 486 12.89 11.62 -16.20
C GLY A 486 11.93 11.82 -15.03
N CYS A 487 12.03 11.03 -13.95
CA CYS A 487 11.18 11.18 -12.79
C CYS A 487 11.54 12.44 -11.97
N TYR A 488 10.55 13.26 -11.74
CA TYR A 488 10.62 14.37 -10.78
C TYR A 488 10.28 13.90 -9.36
N ASN A 489 9.39 12.93 -9.24
CA ASN A 489 9.07 12.22 -8.01
C ASN A 489 9.04 10.71 -8.30
N ALA A 490 9.66 9.91 -7.42
CA ALA A 490 9.69 8.45 -7.54
C ALA A 490 9.71 7.76 -6.18
N MET A 491 9.25 6.51 -6.12
CA MET A 491 9.27 5.65 -4.94
C MET A 491 9.64 4.22 -5.30
N ASN A 492 10.29 3.52 -4.37
CA ASN A 492 10.57 2.09 -4.46
C ASN A 492 9.34 1.28 -4.04
N LEU A 493 9.13 0.16 -4.69
CA LEU A 493 8.14 -0.85 -4.39
C LEU A 493 8.83 -2.09 -3.79
N ASP A 494 8.09 -3.17 -3.55
CA ASP A 494 8.69 -4.43 -3.13
C ASP A 494 9.70 -4.93 -4.17
N GLY A 495 10.76 -5.55 -3.69
CA GLY A 495 11.93 -5.89 -4.51
C GLY A 495 12.45 -7.31 -4.26
N GLY A 496 13.72 -7.50 -4.56
CA GLY A 496 14.38 -8.79 -4.38
C GLY A 496 13.68 -9.90 -5.17
N GLY A 497 13.30 -10.99 -4.52
CA GLY A 497 12.61 -12.11 -5.17
C GLY A 497 11.17 -11.83 -5.61
N SER A 498 10.59 -10.69 -5.18
CA SER A 498 9.28 -10.24 -5.64
C SER A 498 9.34 -9.48 -6.95
N THR A 499 10.53 -8.97 -7.33
CA THR A 499 10.72 -8.19 -8.57
C THR A 499 10.27 -9.00 -9.77
N ALA A 500 9.26 -8.51 -10.45
CA ALA A 500 8.68 -9.13 -11.64
C ALA A 500 8.13 -8.05 -12.57
N MET A 501 8.22 -8.29 -13.87
CA MET A 501 7.62 -7.41 -14.88
C MET A 501 7.08 -8.23 -16.06
N MET A 502 5.81 -7.99 -16.35
CA MET A 502 5.12 -8.54 -17.52
C MET A 502 4.90 -7.45 -18.55
N VAL A 503 5.20 -7.70 -19.81
CA VAL A 503 4.89 -6.81 -20.94
C VAL A 503 4.29 -7.68 -22.05
N GLN A 504 3.11 -7.36 -22.54
CA GLN A 504 2.40 -8.11 -23.58
C GLN A 504 2.34 -9.63 -23.27
N ASN A 505 2.00 -9.97 -22.02
CA ASN A 505 1.95 -11.35 -21.49
C ASN A 505 3.32 -12.07 -21.43
N LYS A 506 4.44 -11.39 -21.65
CA LYS A 506 5.79 -11.95 -21.54
C LYS A 506 6.46 -11.48 -20.24
N ASN A 507 7.14 -12.38 -19.55
CA ASN A 507 8.02 -12.01 -18.45
C ASN A 507 9.33 -11.46 -19.03
N VAL A 508 9.56 -10.15 -18.89
CA VAL A 508 10.73 -9.51 -19.53
C VAL A 508 12.01 -9.65 -18.70
N LEU A 509 11.90 -9.91 -17.40
CA LEU A 509 13.07 -10.10 -16.52
C LEU A 509 13.62 -11.54 -16.60
N PHE A 510 12.77 -12.50 -16.96
CA PHE A 510 13.12 -13.93 -17.03
C PHE A 510 12.53 -14.59 -18.27
N PRO A 511 12.94 -14.17 -19.48
CA PRO A 511 12.27 -14.58 -20.74
C PRO A 511 12.31 -16.09 -21.00
N ASN A 512 13.30 -16.79 -20.43
CA ASN A 512 13.51 -18.23 -20.66
C ASN A 512 12.95 -19.13 -19.56
N ALA A 513 12.21 -18.56 -18.58
CA ALA A 513 11.73 -19.32 -17.44
C ALA A 513 10.19 -19.29 -17.37
N SER A 514 9.58 -20.43 -17.64
CA SER A 514 8.12 -20.58 -17.76
C SER A 514 7.32 -20.32 -16.47
N ASN A 515 7.97 -20.20 -15.30
CA ASN A 515 7.25 -20.07 -14.03
C ASN A 515 8.10 -19.40 -12.93
N THR A 516 8.77 -18.29 -13.26
CA THR A 516 9.63 -17.56 -12.32
C THR A 516 8.87 -16.49 -11.53
N GLY A 517 9.38 -16.19 -10.37
CA GLY A 517 8.86 -15.21 -9.44
C GLY A 517 8.04 -15.85 -8.33
N ARG A 518 8.08 -15.19 -7.16
CA ARG A 518 7.26 -15.59 -6.02
C ARG A 518 5.82 -15.08 -6.21
N SER A 519 4.91 -15.62 -5.40
CA SER A 519 3.60 -15.01 -5.21
C SER A 519 3.75 -13.68 -4.47
N ILE A 520 2.98 -12.68 -4.89
CA ILE A 520 2.98 -11.30 -4.39
C ILE A 520 1.58 -10.90 -3.96
N SER A 521 1.47 -9.90 -3.11
CA SER A 521 0.19 -9.43 -2.59
C SER A 521 -0.53 -8.51 -3.58
N VAL A 522 0.20 -7.55 -4.16
CA VAL A 522 -0.34 -6.50 -5.04
C VAL A 522 0.49 -6.38 -6.30
N GLY A 523 -0.16 -6.33 -7.44
CA GLY A 523 0.39 -5.94 -8.73
C GLY A 523 -0.07 -4.54 -9.14
N LEU A 524 0.78 -3.84 -9.88
CA LEU A 524 0.49 -2.56 -10.51
C LEU A 524 0.74 -2.66 -12.01
N GLY A 525 -0.15 -2.16 -12.84
CA GLY A 525 0.06 -2.20 -14.27
C GLY A 525 -0.71 -1.17 -15.08
N VAL A 526 -0.60 -1.29 -16.38
CA VAL A 526 -1.30 -0.48 -17.37
C VAL A 526 -2.25 -1.37 -18.15
N ALA A 527 -3.52 -1.02 -18.14
CA ALA A 527 -4.54 -1.65 -18.96
C ALA A 527 -4.89 -0.77 -20.17
N ILE A 528 -5.25 -1.42 -21.27
CA ILE A 528 -5.80 -0.78 -22.46
C ILE A 528 -7.29 -1.13 -22.58
N LYS A 529 -8.11 -0.15 -22.96
CA LYS A 529 -9.54 -0.35 -23.20
C LYS A 529 -9.76 -1.04 -24.54
N ASN A 530 -10.53 -2.13 -24.54
CA ASN A 530 -10.91 -2.84 -25.75
C ASN A 530 -11.92 -1.97 -26.53
N ARG A 531 -11.55 -1.51 -27.73
CA ARG A 531 -12.39 -0.65 -28.58
C ARG A 531 -13.70 -1.32 -29.05
N VAL A 532 -13.83 -2.63 -28.91
CA VAL A 532 -14.98 -3.42 -29.41
C VAL A 532 -16.27 -3.20 -28.62
N TYR A 533 -16.20 -2.66 -27.40
CA TYR A 533 -17.35 -2.49 -26.51
C TYR A 533 -17.80 -1.04 -26.27
N ALA A 534 -17.42 -0.09 -27.16
CA ALA A 534 -18.13 1.19 -27.13
C ALA A 534 -19.57 0.94 -27.57
N PRO A 535 -20.60 1.12 -26.72
CA PRO A 535 -21.99 0.97 -27.16
C PRO A 535 -22.21 1.95 -28.29
N LYS A 536 -22.61 1.45 -29.47
CA LYS A 536 -23.09 2.33 -30.56
C LYS A 536 -24.20 3.18 -29.95
N ARG A 537 -23.98 4.49 -29.84
CA ARG A 537 -25.04 5.41 -29.53
C ARG A 537 -26.06 5.25 -30.67
N THR A 538 -27.11 4.50 -30.44
CA THR A 538 -28.31 4.53 -31.24
C THR A 538 -28.88 5.92 -31.05
N SER A 539 -28.68 6.80 -32.03
CA SER A 539 -29.46 8.01 -32.15
C SER A 539 -30.92 7.58 -32.32
N LEU A 540 -31.69 7.71 -31.26
CA LEU A 540 -33.14 7.72 -31.37
C LEU A 540 -33.49 8.97 -32.24
N LYS A 541 -33.93 8.70 -33.47
CA LYS A 541 -34.61 9.68 -34.30
C LYS A 541 -36.03 9.87 -33.78
#